data_24c980873368b19a2ba16db2fead8998
#
_entry.id   24c980873368b19a2ba16db2fead8998
#
_cell.length_a   1.000
_cell.length_b   1.000
_cell.length_c   1.000
_cell.angle_alpha   90.00
_cell.angle_beta   90.00
_cell.angle_gamma   90.00
#
_symmetry.space_group_name_H-M   'P 1'
#
loop_
_entity.id
_entity.type
_entity.pdbx_description
1 polymer ?
#
loop_
_entity_poly.entity_id
_entity_poly.type
_entity_poly.pdbx_seq_one_letter_code
_entity_poly.pdbx_strand_id
1 'polypeptide(L)'
;WDRARVSGFLNTVIQNLPVGVTLLLQVGDKEQFVSRYVATAPETGSRVTEHLLDGQQRLTAFWRAMHNNYEGETYFVYLPEFDSHTDDGIEYEEMVIHCLPRWVKGGDPKLRYPMWANSPEQCLQRGLVPVELLCPGDWGSRVDQWLTDATEALEPDDDAPDAMKQFRALEKRRQELRTVITTLRERVTHFNLPFLALPASTSADVALQVFVNMNTNSKPLSMYDLTVAKVEGETGASLHALQDALAAAHVQLTHYGDLSWLILTTAALMQGKMPNRGGVASMDMGAMVASWSRLKRVLVRATSFLARQHIYDEERLPSSPVVAVIAACFDKIPEDGDALGRAEQLLRAYMWSSFFTSRYEGAAATRAYQDYKALADLLGRGQFGPADYAAVPALRRVDYPLPSAEQLARVGWPKGADRLARAILAVNLHFGALDFADGHTVSYDSLRLREYHHVFPDALLQEGGISN
;
A
#
# COMPACT_ATOMS: atom_id res chain seq x y z
N TRP A 1 -0.85 9.27 5.32
CA TRP A 1 -0.85 9.14 6.78
C TRP A 1 -2.26 9.16 7.31
N ASP A 2 -2.51 8.37 8.34
CA ASP A 2 -3.73 8.39 9.13
C ASP A 2 -3.74 9.58 10.12
N ARG A 3 -4.89 9.84 10.73
CA ARG A 3 -5.09 10.94 11.69
C ARG A 3 -4.09 10.92 12.85
N ALA A 4 -3.85 9.74 13.40
CA ALA A 4 -2.96 9.59 14.56
C ALA A 4 -1.51 9.99 14.22
N ARG A 5 -1.02 9.59 13.03
CA ARG A 5 0.33 9.97 12.56
C ARG A 5 0.44 11.45 12.25
N VAL A 6 -0.60 12.05 11.67
CA VAL A 6 -0.62 13.51 11.42
C VAL A 6 -0.60 14.27 12.74
N SER A 7 -1.48 13.94 13.70
CA SER A 7 -1.50 14.56 15.03
C SER A 7 -0.18 14.37 15.77
N GLY A 8 0.39 13.15 15.76
CA GLY A 8 1.67 12.87 16.40
C GLY A 8 2.83 13.67 15.81
N PHE A 9 2.87 13.84 14.48
CA PHE A 9 3.88 14.68 13.84
C PHE A 9 3.70 16.17 14.18
N LEU A 10 2.49 16.70 14.13
CA LEU A 10 2.21 18.08 14.49
C LEU A 10 2.52 18.36 15.97
N ASN A 11 2.25 17.41 16.86
CA ASN A 11 2.67 17.47 18.28
C ASN A 11 4.17 17.60 18.42
N THR A 12 4.93 16.81 17.66
CA THR A 12 6.40 16.87 17.64
C THR A 12 6.87 18.25 17.23
N VAL A 13 6.21 18.88 16.23
CA VAL A 13 6.53 20.24 15.76
C VAL A 13 6.25 21.30 16.84
N ILE A 14 5.04 21.30 17.44
CA ILE A 14 4.70 22.32 18.46
C ILE A 14 5.49 22.18 19.76
N GLN A 15 5.94 20.97 20.08
CA GLN A 15 6.81 20.69 21.21
C GLN A 15 8.30 20.93 20.90
N ASN A 16 8.62 21.32 19.67
CA ASN A 16 9.99 21.50 19.16
C ASN A 16 10.89 20.28 19.38
N LEU A 17 10.33 19.08 19.23
CA LEU A 17 11.05 17.82 19.33
C LEU A 17 11.65 17.43 17.97
N PRO A 18 12.78 16.69 17.94
CA PRO A 18 13.39 16.29 16.68
C PRO A 18 12.49 15.34 15.90
N VAL A 19 12.32 15.60 14.62
CA VAL A 19 11.72 14.70 13.62
C VAL A 19 12.80 14.00 12.82
N GLY A 20 12.47 12.90 12.17
CA GLY A 20 13.42 12.19 11.31
C GLY A 20 13.97 13.08 10.19
N VAL A 21 15.15 12.73 9.69
CA VAL A 21 15.83 13.46 8.60
C VAL A 21 15.05 13.34 7.30
N THR A 22 14.97 14.43 6.56
CA THR A 22 14.39 14.51 5.22
C THR A 22 15.48 14.30 4.18
N LEU A 23 15.21 13.61 3.08
CA LEU A 23 16.18 13.39 2.01
C LEU A 23 15.81 14.22 0.78
N LEU A 24 16.73 15.07 0.37
CA LEU A 24 16.63 15.90 -0.83
C LEU A 24 17.66 15.45 -1.88
N LEU A 25 17.32 15.58 -3.16
CA LEU A 25 18.25 15.47 -4.26
C LEU A 25 18.26 16.79 -5.03
N GLN A 26 19.41 17.42 -5.13
CA GLN A 26 19.56 18.64 -5.93
C GLN A 26 19.38 18.33 -7.42
N VAL A 27 18.66 19.21 -8.11
CA VAL A 27 18.42 19.11 -9.55
C VAL A 27 19.45 19.93 -10.30
N GLY A 28 20.15 19.30 -11.24
CA GLY A 28 21.09 19.97 -12.15
C GLY A 28 20.41 20.50 -13.41
N ASP A 29 21.03 20.25 -14.57
CA ASP A 29 20.48 20.68 -15.86
C ASP A 29 19.25 19.88 -16.31
N LYS A 30 19.15 18.62 -15.83
CA LYS A 30 18.02 17.72 -16.08
C LYS A 30 17.48 17.17 -14.80
N GLU A 31 16.15 17.05 -14.71
CA GLU A 31 15.49 16.34 -13.65
C GLU A 31 15.75 14.84 -13.77
N GLN A 32 16.10 14.19 -12.65
CA GLN A 32 16.36 12.76 -12.57
C GLN A 32 15.11 11.95 -12.26
N PHE A 33 14.09 12.62 -11.72
CA PHE A 33 12.79 12.06 -11.39
C PHE A 33 11.68 12.97 -11.87
N VAL A 34 10.50 12.42 -12.12
CA VAL A 34 9.32 13.24 -12.43
C VAL A 34 8.87 13.93 -11.15
N SER A 35 8.86 15.27 -11.18
CA SER A 35 8.43 16.09 -10.05
C SER A 35 6.92 16.15 -9.93
N ARG A 36 6.42 16.05 -8.70
CA ARG A 36 5.03 16.27 -8.36
C ARG A 36 4.95 17.22 -7.18
N TYR A 37 3.99 18.12 -7.21
CA TYR A 37 3.74 19.00 -6.07
C TYR A 37 3.23 18.18 -4.87
N VAL A 38 3.50 18.72 -3.67
CA VAL A 38 2.87 18.21 -2.45
C VAL A 38 1.36 18.30 -2.61
N ALA A 39 0.64 17.26 -2.19
CA ALA A 39 -0.80 17.20 -2.36
C ALA A 39 -1.50 18.45 -1.81
N THR A 40 -2.35 19.06 -2.63
CA THR A 40 -3.07 20.33 -2.38
C THR A 40 -2.21 21.60 -2.37
N ALA A 41 -0.90 21.53 -2.58
CA ALA A 41 -0.07 22.71 -2.78
C ALA A 41 -0.31 23.32 -4.17
N PRO A 42 -0.23 24.65 -4.30
CA PRO A 42 -0.41 25.31 -5.61
C PRO A 42 0.75 25.00 -6.54
N GLU A 43 0.44 24.80 -7.82
CA GLU A 43 1.44 24.64 -8.86
C GLU A 43 2.00 26.02 -9.23
N THR A 44 3.29 26.23 -8.96
CA THR A 44 3.92 27.53 -9.21
C THR A 44 4.49 27.65 -10.64
N GLY A 45 4.66 26.54 -11.35
CA GLY A 45 5.32 26.50 -12.65
C GLY A 45 6.81 26.87 -12.63
N SER A 46 7.40 27.02 -11.45
CA SER A 46 8.81 27.31 -11.27
C SER A 46 9.69 26.11 -11.62
N ARG A 47 10.92 26.38 -12.07
CA ARG A 47 11.90 25.32 -12.28
C ARG A 47 12.16 24.58 -10.97
N VAL A 48 12.12 23.25 -11.04
CA VAL A 48 12.47 22.39 -9.89
C VAL A 48 13.97 22.49 -9.62
N THR A 49 14.32 22.80 -8.40
CA THR A 49 15.72 22.89 -7.94
C THR A 49 16.11 21.72 -7.04
N GLU A 50 15.13 21.06 -6.43
CA GLU A 50 15.33 19.95 -5.50
C GLU A 50 14.17 18.97 -5.61
N HIS A 51 14.49 17.68 -5.60
CA HIS A 51 13.51 16.61 -5.40
C HIS A 51 13.47 16.20 -3.94
N LEU A 52 12.28 16.14 -3.38
CA LEU A 52 12.05 15.54 -2.07
C LEU A 52 11.93 14.02 -2.22
N LEU A 53 12.97 13.29 -1.84
CA LEU A 53 12.98 11.83 -1.92
C LEU A 53 12.34 11.17 -0.70
N ASP A 54 12.64 11.69 0.52
CA ASP A 54 11.98 11.25 1.77
C ASP A 54 11.46 12.43 2.56
N GLY A 55 10.35 12.23 3.28
CA GLY A 55 9.65 13.25 4.06
C GLY A 55 8.38 13.78 3.41
N GLN A 56 7.98 13.29 2.22
CA GLN A 56 6.79 13.73 1.51
C GLN A 56 5.53 13.69 2.39
N GLN A 57 5.33 12.61 3.15
CA GLN A 57 4.18 12.47 4.04
C GLN A 57 4.18 13.52 5.16
N ARG A 58 5.36 13.84 5.71
CA ARG A 58 5.54 14.88 6.73
C ARG A 58 5.20 16.26 6.20
N LEU A 59 5.77 16.63 5.05
CA LEU A 59 5.49 17.94 4.43
C LEU A 59 4.04 18.04 3.96
N THR A 60 3.47 16.96 3.43
CA THR A 60 2.04 16.92 3.05
C THR A 60 1.14 17.11 4.27
N ALA A 61 1.42 16.44 5.38
CA ALA A 61 0.64 16.56 6.61
C ALA A 61 0.74 17.98 7.18
N PHE A 62 1.95 18.52 7.23
CA PHE A 62 2.18 19.91 7.67
C PHE A 62 1.43 20.92 6.81
N TRP A 63 1.64 20.86 5.50
CA TRP A 63 0.97 21.72 4.53
C TRP A 63 -0.55 21.69 4.69
N ARG A 64 -1.11 20.50 4.68
CA ARG A 64 -2.57 20.34 4.75
C ARG A 64 -3.16 20.80 6.08
N ALA A 65 -2.51 20.54 7.20
CA ALA A 65 -2.98 20.98 8.50
C ALA A 65 -2.88 22.51 8.65
N MET A 66 -1.74 23.12 8.23
CA MET A 66 -1.52 24.57 8.30
C MET A 66 -2.43 25.37 7.36
N HIS A 67 -2.94 24.76 6.30
CA HIS A 67 -3.90 25.39 5.38
C HIS A 67 -5.32 24.88 5.56
N ASN A 68 -5.58 24.05 6.58
CA ASN A 68 -6.89 23.48 6.92
C ASN A 68 -7.62 22.90 5.70
N ASN A 69 -6.92 22.24 4.81
CA ASN A 69 -7.44 21.73 3.54
C ASN A 69 -7.68 20.21 3.50
N TYR A 70 -7.86 19.57 4.68
CA TYR A 70 -8.48 18.27 4.78
C TYR A 70 -10.02 18.42 4.64
N GLU A 71 -10.64 17.61 3.80
CA GLU A 71 -12.07 17.78 3.47
C GLU A 71 -13.02 17.52 4.64
N GLY A 72 -12.72 16.54 5.47
CA GLY A 72 -13.62 16.04 6.51
C GLY A 72 -13.14 16.23 7.94
N GLU A 73 -12.03 16.94 8.15
CA GLU A 73 -11.41 17.05 9.47
C GLU A 73 -10.65 18.35 9.66
N THR A 74 -10.49 18.74 10.92
CA THR A 74 -9.70 19.91 11.33
C THR A 74 -8.84 19.52 12.53
N TYR A 75 -7.66 20.09 12.61
CA TYR A 75 -6.68 19.87 13.68
C TYR A 75 -6.68 21.06 14.63
N PHE A 76 -6.67 20.79 15.94
CA PHE A 76 -6.75 21.79 17.01
C PHE A 76 -5.67 21.57 18.06
N VAL A 77 -5.25 22.65 18.70
CA VAL A 77 -4.50 22.62 19.97
C VAL A 77 -5.51 22.88 21.11
N TYR A 78 -5.47 22.06 22.15
CA TYR A 78 -6.31 22.26 23.34
C TYR A 78 -5.61 23.17 24.35
N LEU A 79 -6.34 24.17 24.81
CA LEU A 79 -5.91 25.17 25.80
C LEU A 79 -6.94 25.18 26.95
N PRO A 80 -6.71 24.42 28.04
CA PRO A 80 -7.68 24.21 29.12
C PRO A 80 -8.11 25.50 29.82
N GLU A 81 -7.24 26.50 29.89
CA GLU A 81 -7.54 27.79 30.50
C GLU A 81 -8.62 28.60 29.79
N PHE A 82 -8.93 28.23 28.54
CA PHE A 82 -10.01 28.86 27.75
C PHE A 82 -11.26 28.00 27.63
N ASP A 83 -11.22 26.76 28.13
CA ASP A 83 -12.36 25.84 28.09
C ASP A 83 -13.44 26.29 29.08
N SER A 84 -14.63 26.55 28.54
CA SER A 84 -15.85 26.86 29.30
C SER A 84 -16.99 25.87 29.04
N HIS A 85 -16.71 24.84 28.22
CA HIS A 85 -17.68 23.83 27.87
C HIS A 85 -17.72 22.74 28.96
N THR A 86 -18.91 22.37 29.38
CA THR A 86 -19.06 21.53 30.57
C THR A 86 -18.93 20.04 30.34
N ASP A 87 -19.15 19.53 29.14
CA ASP A 87 -18.90 18.11 28.77
C ASP A 87 -19.38 17.83 27.35
N ASP A 88 -18.46 17.50 26.44
CA ASP A 88 -18.78 16.98 25.10
C ASP A 88 -18.44 15.49 24.96
N GLY A 89 -18.03 14.84 26.07
CA GLY A 89 -17.66 13.42 26.11
C GLY A 89 -16.31 13.12 25.46
N ILE A 90 -15.51 14.14 25.16
CA ILE A 90 -14.17 14.00 24.57
C ILE A 90 -13.15 14.47 25.62
N GLU A 91 -12.17 13.63 25.92
CA GLU A 91 -11.01 14.02 26.73
C GLU A 91 -9.96 14.66 25.84
N TYR A 92 -9.57 15.90 26.19
CA TYR A 92 -8.49 16.62 25.53
C TYR A 92 -7.26 16.69 26.43
N GLU A 93 -6.10 16.51 25.85
CA GLU A 93 -4.82 16.69 26.55
C GLU A 93 -4.28 18.09 26.26
N GLU A 94 -3.79 18.77 27.29
CA GLU A 94 -3.24 20.11 27.19
C GLU A 94 -2.06 20.17 26.20
N MET A 95 -2.06 21.18 25.31
CA MET A 95 -1.03 21.40 24.29
C MET A 95 -0.81 20.22 23.35
N VAL A 96 -1.78 19.33 23.24
CA VAL A 96 -1.77 18.22 22.28
C VAL A 96 -2.63 18.55 21.06
N ILE A 97 -2.22 18.07 19.91
CA ILE A 97 -2.98 18.21 18.66
C ILE A 97 -4.08 17.15 18.60
N HIS A 98 -5.31 17.62 18.58
CA HIS A 98 -6.50 16.82 18.40
C HIS A 98 -7.05 16.93 16.97
N CYS A 99 -7.41 15.81 16.38
CA CYS A 99 -8.05 15.76 15.07
C CYS A 99 -9.55 15.51 15.25
N LEU A 100 -10.37 16.45 14.84
CA LEU A 100 -11.82 16.36 14.96
C LEU A 100 -12.50 16.43 13.59
N PRO A 101 -13.64 15.72 13.40
CA PRO A 101 -14.38 15.79 12.15
C PRO A 101 -15.06 17.16 12.01
N ARG A 102 -15.09 17.66 10.78
CA ARG A 102 -15.89 18.87 10.42
C ARG A 102 -17.36 18.58 10.25
N TRP A 103 -17.70 17.32 10.02
CA TRP A 103 -19.02 16.91 9.63
C TRP A 103 -19.45 15.69 10.41
N VAL A 104 -20.69 15.65 10.86
CA VAL A 104 -21.33 14.43 11.32
C VAL A 104 -22.10 13.78 10.19
N LYS A 105 -22.05 12.46 10.14
CA LYS A 105 -22.83 11.66 9.21
C LYS A 105 -24.24 11.51 9.79
N GLY A 106 -25.28 11.97 9.06
CA GLY A 106 -26.67 11.74 9.43
C GLY A 106 -27.04 10.24 9.37
N GLY A 107 -28.26 9.91 9.77
CA GLY A 107 -28.81 8.55 9.65
C GLY A 107 -28.80 8.02 8.20
N ASP A 108 -28.95 8.89 7.21
CA ASP A 108 -28.69 8.61 5.80
C ASP A 108 -27.18 8.73 5.54
N PRO A 109 -26.51 7.69 4.98
CA PRO A 109 -25.08 7.72 4.65
C PRO A 109 -24.64 8.86 3.73
N LYS A 110 -25.57 9.47 3.00
CA LYS A 110 -25.31 10.58 2.06
C LYS A 110 -25.43 11.96 2.72
N LEU A 111 -26.09 12.05 3.87
CA LEU A 111 -26.28 13.31 4.57
C LEU A 111 -25.13 13.57 5.54
N ARG A 112 -24.53 14.76 5.43
CA ARG A 112 -23.51 15.28 6.32
C ARG A 112 -23.96 16.63 6.85
N TYR A 113 -23.83 16.83 8.15
CA TYR A 113 -24.16 18.08 8.80
C TYR A 113 -22.90 18.77 9.32
N PRO A 114 -22.82 20.11 9.19
CA PRO A 114 -21.67 20.84 9.76
C PRO A 114 -21.60 20.63 11.27
N MET A 115 -20.37 20.40 11.74
CA MET A 115 -20.09 20.37 13.17
C MET A 115 -19.60 21.72 13.66
N TRP A 116 -19.66 21.93 14.96
CA TRP A 116 -19.12 23.10 15.66
C TRP A 116 -17.63 23.38 15.36
N ALA A 117 -16.87 22.39 14.92
CA ALA A 117 -15.46 22.53 14.54
C ALA A 117 -15.18 23.63 13.49
N ASN A 118 -16.19 24.10 12.78
CA ASN A 118 -16.11 25.23 11.85
C ASN A 118 -16.58 26.57 12.45
N SER A 119 -17.02 26.58 13.71
CA SER A 119 -17.46 27.79 14.43
C SER A 119 -16.37 28.26 15.40
N PRO A 120 -15.74 29.42 15.19
CA PRO A 120 -14.72 29.97 16.09
C PRO A 120 -15.21 30.09 17.54
N GLU A 121 -16.44 30.55 17.75
CA GLU A 121 -17.05 30.65 19.07
C GLU A 121 -17.14 29.30 19.77
N GLN A 122 -17.67 28.28 19.09
CA GLN A 122 -17.83 26.95 19.69
C GLN A 122 -16.49 26.25 19.89
N CYS A 123 -15.48 26.52 19.04
CA CYS A 123 -14.12 26.06 19.27
C CYS A 123 -13.53 26.68 20.55
N LEU A 124 -13.65 28.01 20.70
CA LEU A 124 -13.13 28.70 21.90
C LEU A 124 -13.83 28.25 23.18
N GLN A 125 -15.14 28.01 23.14
CA GLN A 125 -15.90 27.47 24.29
C GLN A 125 -15.33 26.13 24.80
N ARG A 126 -14.70 25.36 23.92
CA ARG A 126 -14.03 24.07 24.22
C ARG A 126 -12.52 24.20 24.41
N GLY A 127 -11.99 25.42 24.50
CA GLY A 127 -10.55 25.64 24.59
C GLY A 127 -9.75 25.18 23.38
N LEU A 128 -10.38 25.01 22.19
CA LEU A 128 -9.75 24.47 20.98
C LEU A 128 -9.37 25.58 20.01
N VAL A 129 -8.10 25.68 19.70
CA VAL A 129 -7.53 26.63 18.72
C VAL A 129 -7.16 25.90 17.44
N PRO A 130 -7.70 26.27 16.25
CA PRO A 130 -7.35 25.64 15.00
C PRO A 130 -5.85 25.75 14.68
N VAL A 131 -5.25 24.63 14.24
CA VAL A 131 -3.83 24.57 13.88
C VAL A 131 -3.51 25.50 12.69
N GLU A 132 -4.45 25.79 11.83
CA GLU A 132 -4.28 26.75 10.73
C GLU A 132 -3.85 28.14 11.19
N LEU A 133 -4.23 28.56 12.40
CA LEU A 133 -3.81 29.83 12.99
C LEU A 133 -2.33 29.85 13.36
N LEU A 134 -1.68 28.69 13.39
CA LEU A 134 -0.24 28.54 13.64
C LEU A 134 0.59 28.61 12.36
N CYS A 135 -0.04 28.73 11.19
CA CYS A 135 0.65 28.76 9.90
C CYS A 135 1.70 29.89 9.86
N PRO A 136 2.96 29.60 9.47
CA PRO A 136 3.99 30.61 9.26
C PRO A 136 3.60 31.64 8.19
N GLY A 137 4.19 32.84 8.26
CA GLY A 137 3.94 33.89 7.30
C GLY A 137 3.00 35.00 7.82
N ASP A 138 2.44 35.80 6.93
CA ASP A 138 1.57 36.95 7.29
C ASP A 138 0.12 36.51 7.53
N TRP A 139 -0.12 35.92 8.68
CA TRP A 139 -1.43 35.44 9.13
C TRP A 139 -1.99 36.22 10.32
N GLY A 140 -1.39 37.35 10.68
CA GLY A 140 -1.82 38.17 11.81
C GLY A 140 -3.28 38.58 11.71
N SER A 141 -3.71 39.05 10.55
CA SER A 141 -5.11 39.44 10.28
C SER A 141 -6.10 38.27 10.45
N ARG A 142 -5.72 37.04 10.12
CA ARG A 142 -6.57 35.86 10.32
C ARG A 142 -6.71 35.49 11.79
N VAL A 143 -5.62 35.61 12.56
CA VAL A 143 -5.69 35.42 14.02
C VAL A 143 -6.62 36.44 14.63
N ASP A 144 -6.51 37.72 14.24
CA ASP A 144 -7.34 38.80 14.73
C ASP A 144 -8.82 38.60 14.36
N GLN A 145 -9.11 38.21 13.14
CA GLN A 145 -10.46 37.89 12.70
C GLN A 145 -11.03 36.71 13.48
N TRP A 146 -10.26 35.62 13.62
CA TRP A 146 -10.72 34.47 14.39
C TRP A 146 -11.00 34.81 15.86
N LEU A 147 -10.13 35.62 16.51
CA LEU A 147 -10.34 36.10 17.87
C LEU A 147 -11.62 36.93 18.01
N THR A 148 -11.88 37.79 17.05
CA THR A 148 -13.13 38.60 17.01
C THR A 148 -14.34 37.69 16.90
N ASP A 149 -14.36 36.80 15.88
CA ASP A 149 -15.49 35.89 15.63
C ASP A 149 -15.71 34.91 16.82
N ALA A 150 -14.62 34.44 17.45
CA ALA A 150 -14.68 33.53 18.60
C ALA A 150 -15.23 34.16 19.88
N THR A 151 -15.18 35.48 19.99
CA THR A 151 -15.54 36.22 21.20
C THR A 151 -16.71 37.18 21.00
N GLU A 152 -17.31 37.28 19.82
CA GLU A 152 -18.42 38.16 19.50
C GLU A 152 -19.60 37.96 20.47
N ALA A 153 -19.98 36.70 20.72
CA ALA A 153 -21.10 36.38 21.64
C ALA A 153 -20.77 36.67 23.14
N LEU A 154 -19.54 36.98 23.47
CA LEU A 154 -19.09 37.33 24.82
C LEU A 154 -19.03 38.84 25.04
N GLU A 155 -19.33 39.64 24.01
CA GLU A 155 -19.39 41.10 24.13
C GLU A 155 -20.54 41.51 25.05
N PRO A 156 -20.27 42.35 26.06
CA PRO A 156 -21.32 42.79 26.97
C PRO A 156 -22.32 43.68 26.25
N ASP A 157 -23.57 43.58 26.65
CA ASP A 157 -24.61 44.55 26.23
C ASP A 157 -24.21 45.97 26.75
N ASP A 158 -24.29 46.97 25.89
CA ASP A 158 -23.93 48.35 26.21
C ASP A 158 -24.70 48.91 27.42
N ASP A 159 -25.90 48.44 27.67
CA ASP A 159 -26.78 48.82 28.78
C ASP A 159 -26.57 47.99 30.06
N ALA A 160 -25.62 47.03 30.06
CA ALA A 160 -25.37 46.18 31.24
C ALA A 160 -24.75 46.97 32.39
N PRO A 161 -25.11 46.72 33.67
CA PRO A 161 -24.65 47.48 34.84
C PRO A 161 -23.12 47.51 35.01
N ASP A 162 -22.42 46.51 34.50
CA ASP A 162 -20.94 46.36 34.59
C ASP A 162 -20.29 46.23 33.19
N ALA A 163 -20.92 46.76 32.12
CA ALA A 163 -20.46 46.61 30.73
C ALA A 163 -18.97 46.94 30.55
N MET A 164 -18.49 48.05 31.08
CA MET A 164 -17.07 48.46 30.97
C MET A 164 -16.12 47.47 31.63
N LYS A 165 -16.51 46.90 32.76
CA LYS A 165 -15.67 45.88 33.47
C LYS A 165 -15.62 44.58 32.71
N GLN A 166 -16.77 44.16 32.19
CA GLN A 166 -16.87 42.93 31.35
C GLN A 166 -16.10 43.11 30.05
N PHE A 167 -16.18 44.25 29.39
CA PHE A 167 -15.40 44.56 28.20
C PHE A 167 -13.89 44.51 28.47
N ARG A 168 -13.43 45.11 29.58
CA ARG A 168 -12.01 45.02 29.93
C ARG A 168 -11.55 43.57 30.22
N ALA A 169 -12.37 42.77 30.83
CA ALA A 169 -12.09 41.35 31.07
C ALA A 169 -12.01 40.56 29.76
N LEU A 170 -12.90 40.84 28.83
CA LEU A 170 -12.91 40.23 27.49
C LEU A 170 -11.64 40.59 26.70
N GLU A 171 -11.28 41.89 26.67
CA GLU A 171 -10.07 42.37 26.00
C GLU A 171 -8.80 41.75 26.60
N LYS A 172 -8.75 41.60 27.92
CA LYS A 172 -7.64 40.90 28.58
C LYS A 172 -7.57 39.42 28.12
N ARG A 173 -8.69 38.74 28.09
CA ARG A 173 -8.76 37.33 27.63
C ARG A 173 -8.38 37.18 26.14
N ARG A 174 -8.81 38.11 25.27
CA ARG A 174 -8.38 38.18 23.87
C ARG A 174 -6.88 38.32 23.74
N GLN A 175 -6.29 39.21 24.55
CA GLN A 175 -4.83 39.45 24.54
C GLN A 175 -4.02 38.25 25.08
N GLU A 176 -4.49 37.57 26.11
CA GLU A 176 -3.89 36.35 26.63
C GLU A 176 -3.91 35.25 25.55
N LEU A 177 -5.07 34.99 24.91
CA LEU A 177 -5.21 34.01 23.85
C LEU A 177 -4.34 34.35 22.63
N ARG A 178 -4.31 35.62 22.21
CA ARG A 178 -3.41 36.10 21.16
C ARG A 178 -1.94 35.80 21.49
N THR A 179 -1.52 36.01 22.73
CA THR A 179 -0.16 35.73 23.17
C THR A 179 0.19 34.27 23.06
N VAL A 180 -0.72 33.37 23.48
CA VAL A 180 -0.53 31.91 23.37
C VAL A 180 -0.42 31.50 21.91
N ILE A 181 -1.34 31.95 21.06
CA ILE A 181 -1.33 31.63 19.61
C ILE A 181 -0.02 32.13 18.98
N THR A 182 0.42 33.36 19.30
CA THR A 182 1.68 33.91 18.77
C THR A 182 2.88 33.08 19.19
N THR A 183 2.94 32.68 20.46
CA THR A 183 4.01 31.81 20.96
C THR A 183 4.06 30.48 20.27
N LEU A 184 2.90 29.84 20.02
CA LEU A 184 2.82 28.59 19.27
C LEU A 184 3.25 28.79 17.81
N ARG A 185 2.82 29.88 17.16
CA ARG A 185 3.25 30.24 15.80
C ARG A 185 4.77 30.42 15.71
N GLU A 186 5.38 31.09 16.69
CA GLU A 186 6.82 31.23 16.74
C GLU A 186 7.54 29.90 16.83
N ARG A 187 7.03 28.96 17.65
CA ARG A 187 7.58 27.59 17.70
C ARG A 187 7.51 26.90 16.35
N VAL A 188 6.37 27.00 15.66
CA VAL A 188 6.20 26.41 14.31
C VAL A 188 7.11 27.09 13.29
N THR A 189 7.22 28.43 13.32
CA THR A 189 8.05 29.20 12.40
C THR A 189 9.54 28.90 12.54
N HIS A 190 10.01 28.71 13.77
CA HIS A 190 11.42 28.42 14.06
C HIS A 190 11.73 26.91 14.12
N PHE A 191 10.75 26.07 13.82
CA PHE A 191 10.97 24.64 13.78
C PHE A 191 11.94 24.26 12.65
N ASN A 192 13.03 23.59 13.00
CA ASN A 192 14.04 23.15 12.03
C ASN A 192 13.79 21.71 11.61
N LEU A 193 13.43 21.52 10.35
CA LEU A 193 13.35 20.21 9.73
C LEU A 193 14.74 19.81 9.21
N PRO A 194 15.43 18.84 9.84
CA PRO A 194 16.75 18.41 9.37
C PRO A 194 16.64 17.72 8.03
N PHE A 195 17.57 18.00 7.13
CA PHE A 195 17.62 17.33 5.82
C PHE A 195 19.04 16.93 5.43
N LEU A 196 19.13 15.87 4.66
CA LEU A 196 20.33 15.46 3.94
C LEU A 196 20.14 15.78 2.47
N ALA A 197 21.01 16.61 1.91
CA ALA A 197 20.98 16.93 0.49
C ALA A 197 22.00 16.10 -0.28
N LEU A 198 21.55 15.37 -1.30
CA LEU A 198 22.40 14.71 -2.27
C LEU A 198 22.74 15.69 -3.41
N PRO A 199 23.99 15.74 -3.86
CA PRO A 199 24.39 16.61 -4.97
C PRO A 199 23.68 16.27 -6.28
N ALA A 200 23.55 17.23 -7.17
CA ALA A 200 22.97 17.05 -8.51
C ALA A 200 23.73 16.02 -9.38
N SER A 201 24.99 15.74 -9.06
CA SER A 201 25.80 14.72 -9.71
C SER A 201 25.47 13.27 -9.27
N THR A 202 24.64 13.10 -8.21
CA THR A 202 24.25 11.77 -7.72
C THR A 202 23.32 11.13 -8.75
N SER A 203 23.64 9.92 -9.19
CA SER A 203 22.76 9.20 -10.12
C SER A 203 21.46 8.77 -9.46
N ALA A 204 20.40 8.59 -10.24
CA ALA A 204 19.09 8.16 -9.75
C ALA A 204 19.18 6.84 -8.95
N ASP A 205 19.97 5.87 -9.41
CA ASP A 205 20.14 4.58 -8.72
C ASP A 205 20.81 4.73 -7.35
N VAL A 206 21.82 5.61 -7.23
CA VAL A 206 22.47 5.90 -5.95
C VAL A 206 21.54 6.63 -5.01
N ALA A 207 20.79 7.62 -5.51
CA ALA A 207 19.82 8.36 -4.73
C ALA A 207 18.71 7.44 -4.16
N LEU A 208 18.21 6.51 -4.98
CA LEU A 208 17.26 5.49 -4.56
C LEU A 208 17.87 4.53 -3.52
N GLN A 209 19.13 4.12 -3.68
CA GLN A 209 19.80 3.27 -2.71
C GLN A 209 19.98 3.96 -1.35
N VAL A 210 20.36 5.25 -1.33
CA VAL A 210 20.44 6.06 -0.09
C VAL A 210 19.07 6.15 0.57
N PHE A 211 18.03 6.41 -0.23
CA PHE A 211 16.67 6.48 0.26
C PHE A 211 16.21 5.16 0.91
N VAL A 212 16.48 4.02 0.27
CA VAL A 212 16.17 2.69 0.84
C VAL A 212 16.92 2.47 2.16
N ASN A 213 18.20 2.78 2.22
CA ASN A 213 19.03 2.58 3.40
C ASN A 213 18.56 3.45 4.59
N MET A 214 18.09 4.69 4.32
CA MET A 214 17.57 5.58 5.37
C MET A 214 16.20 5.13 5.91
N ASN A 215 15.40 4.47 5.09
CA ASN A 215 14.05 4.02 5.45
C ASN A 215 14.00 2.62 6.07
N THR A 216 15.13 1.98 6.36
CA THR A 216 15.17 0.62 6.95
C THR A 216 14.46 0.50 8.30
N ASN A 217 14.22 1.58 9.02
CA ASN A 217 13.47 1.63 10.29
C ASN A 217 12.00 2.08 10.13
N SER A 218 11.58 2.50 8.93
CA SER A 218 10.21 2.85 8.57
C SER A 218 9.62 1.75 7.68
N LYS A 219 8.33 1.79 7.33
CA LYS A 219 7.77 0.85 6.34
C LYS A 219 8.64 0.93 5.08
N PRO A 220 9.43 -0.11 4.78
CA PRO A 220 10.39 -0.04 3.67
C PRO A 220 9.61 0.15 2.37
N LEU A 221 10.12 1.00 1.47
CA LEU A 221 9.59 1.06 0.11
C LEU A 221 9.62 -0.33 -0.50
N SER A 222 8.53 -0.68 -1.12
CA SER A 222 8.49 -1.92 -1.88
C SER A 222 9.40 -1.78 -3.12
N MET A 223 9.88 -2.90 -3.62
CA MET A 223 10.60 -2.93 -4.91
C MET A 223 9.74 -2.35 -6.04
N TYR A 224 8.42 -2.44 -5.91
CA TYR A 224 7.48 -1.87 -6.84
C TYR A 224 7.54 -0.33 -6.84
N ASP A 225 7.56 0.34 -5.68
CA ASP A 225 7.65 1.80 -5.60
C ASP A 225 8.93 2.33 -6.25
N LEU A 226 10.06 1.61 -6.06
CA LEU A 226 11.32 1.92 -6.72
C LEU A 226 11.23 1.76 -8.24
N THR A 227 10.55 0.71 -8.69
CA THR A 227 10.33 0.45 -10.12
C THR A 227 9.41 1.49 -10.73
N VAL A 228 8.36 1.93 -10.01
CA VAL A 228 7.47 3.03 -10.45
C VAL A 228 8.27 4.30 -10.72
N ALA A 229 9.11 4.73 -9.76
CA ALA A 229 9.93 5.92 -9.93
C ALA A 229 10.88 5.81 -11.14
N LYS A 230 11.46 4.63 -11.35
CA LYS A 230 12.37 4.36 -12.48
C LYS A 230 11.64 4.37 -13.81
N VAL A 231 10.48 3.71 -13.91
CA VAL A 231 9.62 3.70 -15.11
C VAL A 231 9.17 5.11 -15.48
N GLU A 232 8.67 5.88 -14.52
CA GLU A 232 8.22 7.24 -14.75
C GLU A 232 9.38 8.15 -15.22
N GLY A 233 10.55 8.02 -14.60
CA GLY A 233 11.75 8.77 -14.99
C GLY A 233 12.27 8.45 -16.39
N GLU A 234 12.25 7.18 -16.80
CA GLU A 234 12.76 6.73 -18.10
C GLU A 234 11.76 6.88 -19.23
N THR A 235 10.48 6.68 -18.98
CA THR A 235 9.45 6.56 -20.05
C THR A 235 8.36 7.61 -20.01
N GLY A 236 8.21 8.34 -18.91
CA GLY A 236 7.08 9.24 -18.66
C GLY A 236 5.74 8.52 -18.43
N ALA A 237 5.72 7.17 -18.42
CA ALA A 237 4.51 6.37 -18.21
C ALA A 237 4.29 6.12 -16.72
N SER A 238 3.05 6.20 -16.26
CA SER A 238 2.70 5.82 -14.89
C SER A 238 2.46 4.32 -14.79
N LEU A 239 3.38 3.60 -14.15
CA LEU A 239 3.22 2.16 -13.90
C LEU A 239 2.01 1.86 -12.99
N HIS A 240 1.68 2.75 -12.05
CA HIS A 240 0.47 2.67 -11.25
C HIS A 240 -0.78 2.68 -12.11
N ALA A 241 -0.90 3.66 -13.03
CA ALA A 241 -2.05 3.76 -13.93
C ALA A 241 -2.19 2.53 -14.83
N LEU A 242 -1.06 1.99 -15.31
CA LEU A 242 -1.04 0.77 -16.12
C LEU A 242 -1.51 -0.46 -15.31
N GLN A 243 -1.07 -0.60 -14.08
CA GLN A 243 -1.49 -1.67 -13.19
C GLN A 243 -2.96 -1.55 -12.80
N ASP A 244 -3.43 -0.35 -12.43
CA ASP A 244 -4.82 -0.11 -12.06
C ASP A 244 -5.77 -0.42 -13.21
N ALA A 245 -5.42 0.00 -14.43
CA ALA A 245 -6.17 -0.34 -15.62
C ALA A 245 -6.18 -1.86 -15.90
N LEU A 246 -5.05 -2.54 -15.64
CA LEU A 246 -4.94 -3.99 -15.76
C LEU A 246 -5.83 -4.70 -14.74
N ALA A 247 -5.78 -4.29 -13.47
CA ALA A 247 -6.59 -4.84 -12.39
C ALA A 247 -8.09 -4.64 -12.63
N ALA A 248 -8.48 -3.43 -13.07
CA ALA A 248 -9.86 -3.13 -13.40
C ALA A 248 -10.41 -3.96 -14.58
N ALA A 249 -9.59 -4.18 -15.61
CA ALA A 249 -9.98 -4.96 -16.77
C ALA A 249 -9.97 -6.49 -16.53
N HIS A 250 -9.16 -6.96 -15.58
CA HIS A 250 -8.93 -8.38 -15.33
C HIS A 250 -8.80 -8.67 -13.83
N VAL A 251 -9.91 -8.54 -13.10
CA VAL A 251 -9.98 -8.70 -11.64
C VAL A 251 -9.37 -10.02 -11.16
N GLN A 252 -9.50 -11.10 -11.95
CA GLN A 252 -8.92 -12.41 -11.63
C GLN A 252 -7.40 -12.38 -11.39
N LEU A 253 -6.67 -11.40 -11.93
CA LEU A 253 -5.23 -11.27 -11.68
C LEU A 253 -4.92 -10.91 -10.21
N THR A 254 -5.81 -10.17 -9.56
CA THR A 254 -5.65 -9.76 -8.15
C THR A 254 -5.87 -10.89 -7.16
N HIS A 255 -6.37 -12.02 -7.61
CA HIS A 255 -6.61 -13.18 -6.77
C HIS A 255 -5.33 -13.97 -6.44
N TYR A 256 -4.25 -13.82 -7.21
CA TYR A 256 -3.03 -14.61 -7.09
C TYR A 256 -1.92 -13.90 -6.27
N GLY A 257 -2.30 -13.05 -5.35
CA GLY A 257 -1.40 -12.34 -4.44
C GLY A 257 -1.06 -10.93 -4.87
N ASP A 258 0.14 -10.47 -4.55
CA ASP A 258 0.60 -9.13 -4.92
C ASP A 258 0.77 -9.00 -6.44
N LEU A 259 -0.22 -8.39 -7.09
CA LEU A 259 -0.22 -8.15 -8.54
C LEU A 259 1.01 -7.35 -8.98
N SER A 260 1.47 -6.40 -8.17
CA SER A 260 2.66 -5.59 -8.45
C SER A 260 3.89 -6.49 -8.60
N TRP A 261 4.06 -7.38 -7.64
CA TRP A 261 5.17 -8.33 -7.64
C TRP A 261 5.06 -9.37 -8.76
N LEU A 262 3.85 -9.85 -9.05
CA LEU A 262 3.59 -10.76 -10.16
C LEU A 262 3.95 -10.13 -11.53
N ILE A 263 3.56 -8.86 -11.74
CA ILE A 263 3.93 -8.10 -12.95
C ILE A 263 5.46 -8.03 -13.09
N LEU A 264 6.15 -7.59 -12.04
CA LEU A 264 7.60 -7.38 -12.07
C LEU A 264 8.38 -8.68 -12.26
N THR A 265 8.01 -9.74 -11.56
CA THR A 265 8.68 -11.04 -11.66
C THR A 265 8.44 -11.71 -13.01
N THR A 266 7.24 -11.57 -13.58
CA THR A 266 6.94 -12.04 -14.93
C THR A 266 7.76 -11.27 -15.98
N ALA A 267 7.81 -9.93 -15.88
CA ALA A 267 8.59 -9.10 -16.78
C ALA A 267 10.09 -9.42 -16.69
N ALA A 268 10.61 -9.63 -15.47
CA ALA A 268 11.99 -10.03 -15.26
C ALA A 268 12.32 -11.34 -15.97
N LEU A 269 11.50 -12.37 -15.81
CA LEU A 269 11.67 -13.64 -16.51
C LEU A 269 11.62 -13.46 -18.05
N MET A 270 10.66 -12.70 -18.58
CA MET A 270 10.55 -12.41 -20.02
C MET A 270 11.80 -11.72 -20.57
N GLN A 271 12.49 -10.91 -19.76
CA GLN A 271 13.78 -10.29 -20.10
C GLN A 271 15.00 -11.17 -19.79
N GLY A 272 14.80 -12.41 -19.38
CA GLY A 272 15.91 -13.32 -19.01
C GLY A 272 16.62 -12.92 -17.73
N LYS A 273 15.92 -12.26 -16.80
CA LYS A 273 16.42 -11.88 -15.48
C LYS A 273 15.79 -12.77 -14.38
N MET A 274 16.47 -12.87 -13.24
CA MET A 274 15.92 -13.60 -12.09
C MET A 274 14.69 -12.91 -11.51
N PRO A 275 13.63 -13.64 -11.10
CA PRO A 275 12.43 -13.08 -10.50
C PRO A 275 12.65 -12.75 -9.01
N ASN A 276 13.62 -11.87 -8.74
CA ASN A 276 13.96 -11.37 -7.41
C ASN A 276 14.30 -9.88 -7.48
N ARG A 277 14.54 -9.25 -6.33
CA ARG A 277 14.82 -7.81 -6.25
C ARG A 277 15.96 -7.36 -7.17
N GLY A 278 17.06 -8.13 -7.21
CA GLY A 278 18.21 -7.79 -8.05
C GLY A 278 17.91 -7.90 -9.54
N GLY A 279 17.20 -8.95 -9.95
CA GLY A 279 16.79 -9.13 -11.35
C GLY A 279 15.79 -8.07 -11.80
N VAL A 280 14.81 -7.72 -10.95
CA VAL A 280 13.86 -6.63 -11.21
C VAL A 280 14.59 -5.29 -11.34
N ALA A 281 15.52 -4.98 -10.44
CA ALA A 281 16.30 -3.74 -10.49
C ALA A 281 17.16 -3.62 -11.77
N SER A 282 17.57 -4.75 -12.35
CA SER A 282 18.40 -4.82 -13.57
C SER A 282 17.61 -4.93 -14.88
N MET A 283 16.26 -4.83 -14.83
CA MET A 283 15.44 -4.81 -16.02
C MET A 283 15.59 -3.51 -16.80
N ASP A 284 15.39 -3.63 -18.11
CA ASP A 284 15.12 -2.50 -18.98
C ASP A 284 13.65 -2.07 -18.82
N MET A 285 13.44 -0.94 -18.15
CA MET A 285 12.10 -0.42 -17.87
C MET A 285 11.40 0.09 -19.11
N GLY A 286 12.15 0.68 -20.05
CA GLY A 286 11.63 1.11 -21.34
C GLY A 286 11.09 -0.06 -22.16
N ALA A 287 11.85 -1.16 -22.23
CA ALA A 287 11.42 -2.38 -22.90
C ALA A 287 10.21 -3.03 -22.20
N MET A 288 10.12 -2.96 -20.88
CA MET A 288 8.96 -3.46 -20.13
C MET A 288 7.70 -2.69 -20.51
N VAL A 289 7.75 -1.36 -20.50
CA VAL A 289 6.59 -0.51 -20.87
C VAL A 289 6.23 -0.70 -22.35
N ALA A 290 7.21 -0.72 -23.24
CA ALA A 290 6.98 -0.95 -24.68
C ALA A 290 6.30 -2.31 -24.95
N SER A 291 6.58 -3.32 -24.12
CA SER A 291 5.97 -4.66 -24.21
C SER A 291 4.73 -4.85 -23.31
N TRP A 292 4.17 -3.79 -22.74
CA TRP A 292 3.06 -3.88 -21.77
C TRP A 292 1.87 -4.70 -22.26
N SER A 293 1.45 -4.52 -23.50
CA SER A 293 0.34 -5.29 -24.09
C SER A 293 0.65 -6.80 -24.14
N ARG A 294 1.90 -7.16 -24.37
CA ARG A 294 2.38 -8.55 -24.38
C ARG A 294 2.40 -9.11 -22.95
N LEU A 295 2.91 -8.34 -21.98
CA LEU A 295 2.93 -8.69 -20.56
C LEU A 295 1.51 -8.91 -20.02
N LYS A 296 0.59 -7.98 -20.29
CA LYS A 296 -0.84 -8.13 -19.98
C LYS A 296 -1.41 -9.44 -20.52
N ARG A 297 -1.17 -9.74 -21.80
CA ARG A 297 -1.70 -10.94 -22.46
C ARG A 297 -1.20 -12.22 -21.80
N VAL A 298 0.08 -12.32 -21.47
CA VAL A 298 0.62 -13.53 -20.85
C VAL A 298 0.11 -13.74 -19.42
N LEU A 299 -0.07 -12.68 -18.66
CA LEU A 299 -0.65 -12.74 -17.31
C LEU A 299 -2.10 -13.25 -17.36
N VAL A 300 -2.90 -12.71 -18.27
CA VAL A 300 -4.30 -13.16 -18.46
C VAL A 300 -4.38 -14.61 -18.92
N ARG A 301 -3.50 -15.03 -19.83
CA ARG A 301 -3.43 -16.43 -20.27
C ARG A 301 -3.05 -17.38 -19.12
N ALA A 302 -2.09 -16.97 -18.29
CA ALA A 302 -1.65 -17.75 -17.14
C ALA A 302 -2.77 -17.95 -16.11
N THR A 303 -3.48 -16.90 -15.74
CA THR A 303 -4.60 -17.02 -14.78
C THR A 303 -5.77 -17.82 -15.36
N SER A 304 -6.05 -17.68 -16.65
CA SER A 304 -7.04 -18.51 -17.33
C SER A 304 -6.62 -19.99 -17.39
N PHE A 305 -5.34 -20.26 -17.60
CA PHE A 305 -4.80 -21.63 -17.55
C PHE A 305 -4.92 -22.22 -16.13
N LEU A 306 -4.52 -21.48 -15.09
CA LEU A 306 -4.62 -21.91 -13.69
C LEU A 306 -6.08 -22.16 -13.30
N ALA A 307 -7.01 -21.29 -13.68
CA ALA A 307 -8.44 -21.47 -13.42
C ALA A 307 -8.99 -22.75 -14.04
N ARG A 308 -8.55 -23.12 -15.27
CA ARG A 308 -8.90 -24.41 -15.89
C ARG A 308 -8.30 -25.63 -15.17
N GLN A 309 -7.29 -25.41 -14.31
CA GLN A 309 -6.74 -26.45 -13.42
C GLN A 309 -7.34 -26.37 -12.00
N HIS A 310 -8.40 -25.58 -11.81
CA HIS A 310 -9.07 -25.32 -10.52
C HIS A 310 -8.17 -24.67 -9.47
N ILE A 311 -7.17 -23.93 -9.90
CA ILE A 311 -6.34 -23.06 -9.04
C ILE A 311 -6.85 -21.65 -9.24
N TYR A 312 -7.57 -21.10 -8.26
CA TYR A 312 -8.30 -19.85 -8.41
C TYR A 312 -7.68 -18.63 -7.71
N ASP A 313 -6.89 -18.85 -6.67
CA ASP A 313 -6.37 -17.78 -5.83
C ASP A 313 -5.08 -18.17 -5.06
N GLU A 314 -4.47 -17.18 -4.43
CA GLU A 314 -3.25 -17.33 -3.63
C GLU A 314 -3.46 -18.22 -2.39
N GLU A 315 -4.61 -18.12 -1.75
CA GLU A 315 -4.89 -18.88 -0.52
C GLU A 315 -4.82 -20.40 -0.78
N ARG A 316 -5.24 -20.82 -1.98
CA ARG A 316 -5.30 -22.21 -2.39
C ARG A 316 -4.13 -22.62 -3.31
N LEU A 317 -3.29 -21.66 -3.69
CA LEU A 317 -2.10 -21.88 -4.51
C LEU A 317 -0.99 -22.58 -3.69
N PRO A 318 -0.54 -23.77 -4.07
CA PRO A 318 0.50 -24.48 -3.34
C PRO A 318 1.89 -23.84 -3.42
N SER A 319 2.18 -23.10 -4.52
CA SER A 319 3.51 -22.51 -4.75
C SER A 319 3.41 -21.29 -5.66
N SER A 320 3.61 -20.09 -5.08
CA SER A 320 3.46 -18.81 -5.77
C SER A 320 4.44 -18.58 -6.94
N PRO A 321 5.72 -19.02 -6.93
CA PRO A 321 6.64 -18.80 -8.05
C PRO A 321 6.17 -19.41 -9.37
N VAL A 322 5.31 -20.42 -9.32
CA VAL A 322 4.76 -21.11 -10.49
C VAL A 322 3.96 -20.17 -11.39
N VAL A 323 3.26 -19.20 -10.82
CA VAL A 323 2.41 -18.27 -11.57
C VAL A 323 3.22 -17.42 -12.53
N ALA A 324 4.29 -16.78 -12.04
CA ALA A 324 5.18 -15.95 -12.85
C ALA A 324 5.90 -16.75 -13.94
N VAL A 325 6.34 -17.98 -13.63
CA VAL A 325 6.99 -18.87 -14.61
C VAL A 325 6.03 -19.26 -15.71
N ILE A 326 4.80 -19.69 -15.38
CA ILE A 326 3.77 -20.02 -16.37
C ILE A 326 3.44 -18.80 -17.22
N ALA A 327 3.25 -17.63 -16.60
CA ALA A 327 2.95 -16.40 -17.32
C ALA A 327 4.05 -16.07 -18.32
N ALA A 328 5.31 -16.09 -17.91
CA ALA A 328 6.43 -15.82 -18.79
C ALA A 328 6.55 -16.86 -19.93
N CYS A 329 6.23 -18.13 -19.67
CA CYS A 329 6.20 -19.17 -20.70
C CYS A 329 5.16 -18.92 -21.79
N PHE A 330 3.99 -18.36 -21.44
CA PHE A 330 2.96 -18.02 -22.43
C PHE A 330 3.40 -17.03 -23.50
N ASP A 331 4.49 -16.33 -23.27
CA ASP A 331 5.14 -15.51 -24.27
C ASP A 331 5.70 -16.29 -25.48
N LYS A 332 6.05 -17.55 -25.27
CA LYS A 332 6.60 -18.46 -26.28
C LYS A 332 5.57 -19.40 -26.86
N ILE A 333 4.32 -19.34 -26.41
CA ILE A 333 3.27 -20.30 -26.76
C ILE A 333 2.28 -19.63 -27.73
N PRO A 334 1.96 -20.23 -28.88
CA PRO A 334 0.94 -19.73 -29.79
C PRO A 334 -0.44 -19.66 -29.11
N GLU A 335 -1.37 -18.96 -29.73
CA GLU A 335 -2.69 -18.72 -29.14
C GLU A 335 -3.67 -19.90 -29.40
N ASP A 336 -3.39 -20.74 -30.39
CA ASP A 336 -4.26 -21.85 -30.83
C ASP A 336 -3.49 -23.04 -31.38
N GLY A 337 -4.23 -24.05 -31.81
CA GLY A 337 -3.75 -25.23 -32.51
C GLY A 337 -3.04 -26.27 -31.62
N ASP A 338 -2.53 -27.31 -32.25
CA ASP A 338 -1.90 -28.45 -31.59
C ASP A 338 -0.66 -28.04 -30.74
N ALA A 339 0.02 -26.99 -31.16
CA ALA A 339 1.19 -26.48 -30.44
C ALA A 339 0.79 -25.90 -29.09
N LEU A 340 -0.35 -25.21 -29.00
CA LEU A 340 -0.90 -24.76 -27.71
C LEU A 340 -1.20 -25.97 -26.81
N GLY A 341 -1.89 -27.00 -27.35
CA GLY A 341 -2.24 -28.19 -26.59
C GLY A 341 -1.00 -28.88 -25.98
N ARG A 342 0.05 -29.09 -26.79
CA ARG A 342 1.32 -29.66 -26.29
C ARG A 342 1.99 -28.80 -25.26
N ALA A 343 2.02 -27.49 -25.45
CA ALA A 343 2.61 -26.54 -24.49
C ALA A 343 1.84 -26.53 -23.17
N GLU A 344 0.52 -26.51 -23.19
CA GLU A 344 -0.31 -26.58 -21.97
C GLU A 344 -0.13 -27.92 -21.24
N GLN A 345 0.11 -29.00 -21.95
CA GLN A 345 0.38 -30.32 -21.36
C GLN A 345 1.72 -30.27 -20.58
N LEU A 346 2.77 -29.67 -21.16
CA LEU A 346 4.06 -29.46 -20.48
C LEU A 346 3.89 -28.56 -19.26
N LEU A 347 3.20 -27.43 -19.40
CA LEU A 347 2.96 -26.51 -18.28
C LEU A 347 2.13 -27.16 -17.17
N ARG A 348 1.18 -28.03 -17.49
CA ARG A 348 0.42 -28.79 -16.51
C ARG A 348 1.32 -29.77 -15.75
N ALA A 349 2.18 -30.50 -16.45
CA ALA A 349 3.15 -31.40 -15.83
C ALA A 349 4.11 -30.63 -14.91
N TYR A 350 4.61 -29.47 -15.35
CA TYR A 350 5.45 -28.58 -14.55
C TYR A 350 4.73 -28.09 -13.31
N MET A 351 3.51 -27.57 -13.45
CA MET A 351 2.70 -27.02 -12.35
C MET A 351 2.46 -28.08 -11.26
N TRP A 352 1.92 -29.22 -11.62
CA TRP A 352 1.61 -30.29 -10.66
C TRP A 352 2.88 -30.85 -10.01
N SER A 353 3.96 -30.99 -10.78
CA SER A 353 5.24 -31.39 -10.20
C SER A 353 5.74 -30.40 -9.17
N SER A 354 5.67 -29.12 -9.47
CA SER A 354 6.09 -28.05 -8.55
C SER A 354 5.22 -28.00 -7.29
N PHE A 355 3.96 -28.35 -7.39
CA PHE A 355 3.03 -28.38 -6.24
C PHE A 355 3.31 -29.56 -5.30
N PHE A 356 3.68 -30.71 -5.82
CA PHE A 356 3.89 -31.93 -5.04
C PHE A 356 5.34 -32.17 -4.62
N THR A 357 6.30 -31.40 -5.12
CA THR A 357 7.71 -31.57 -4.77
C THR A 357 8.27 -30.39 -4.01
N SER A 358 9.42 -30.55 -3.36
CA SER A 358 10.14 -29.48 -2.65
C SER A 358 10.88 -28.50 -3.58
N ARG A 359 10.53 -28.45 -4.87
CA ARG A 359 11.25 -27.64 -5.87
C ARG A 359 11.45 -26.19 -5.44
N TYR A 360 10.44 -25.58 -4.82
CA TYR A 360 10.47 -24.16 -4.43
C TYR A 360 10.67 -23.93 -2.93
N GLU A 361 11.00 -24.95 -2.17
CA GLU A 361 11.45 -24.81 -0.80
C GLU A 361 12.92 -24.36 -0.79
N GLY A 362 13.18 -23.12 -0.46
CA GLY A 362 14.50 -22.48 -0.56
C GLY A 362 14.92 -22.10 -1.97
N ALA A 363 15.70 -21.04 -2.11
CA ALA A 363 16.22 -20.49 -3.38
C ALA A 363 15.18 -20.38 -4.52
N ALA A 364 13.93 -20.07 -4.17
CA ALA A 364 12.77 -20.13 -5.08
C ALA A 364 12.98 -19.30 -6.37
N ALA A 365 13.55 -18.11 -6.27
CA ALA A 365 13.78 -17.24 -7.42
C ALA A 365 14.81 -17.84 -8.40
N THR A 366 15.90 -18.38 -7.90
CA THR A 366 16.93 -19.05 -8.73
C THR A 366 16.34 -20.27 -9.44
N ARG A 367 15.58 -21.07 -8.69
CA ARG A 367 14.94 -22.28 -9.22
C ARG A 367 13.86 -21.96 -10.24
N ALA A 368 13.04 -20.88 -10.00
CA ALA A 368 12.06 -20.40 -10.97
C ALA A 368 12.73 -19.92 -12.27
N TYR A 369 13.85 -19.23 -12.16
CA TYR A 369 14.62 -18.82 -13.34
C TYR A 369 15.16 -20.01 -14.14
N GLN A 370 15.69 -21.03 -13.46
CA GLN A 370 16.21 -22.26 -14.11
C GLN A 370 15.07 -23.00 -14.83
N ASP A 371 13.92 -23.15 -14.19
CA ASP A 371 12.76 -23.82 -14.77
C ASP A 371 12.22 -23.05 -15.95
N TYR A 372 12.08 -21.70 -15.81
CA TYR A 372 11.66 -20.85 -16.93
C TYR A 372 12.58 -21.00 -18.14
N LYS A 373 13.92 -20.96 -17.94
CA LYS A 373 14.88 -21.12 -19.06
C LYS A 373 14.68 -22.46 -19.78
N ALA A 374 14.58 -23.54 -19.03
CA ALA A 374 14.41 -24.88 -19.60
C ALA A 374 13.07 -25.02 -20.32
N LEU A 375 12.00 -24.50 -19.72
CA LEU A 375 10.66 -24.49 -20.36
C LEU A 375 10.65 -23.62 -21.62
N ALA A 376 11.22 -22.40 -21.56
CA ALA A 376 11.26 -21.49 -22.70
C ALA A 376 12.08 -22.09 -23.88
N ASP A 377 13.17 -22.81 -23.58
CA ASP A 377 13.98 -23.50 -24.59
C ASP A 377 13.18 -24.62 -25.28
N LEU A 378 12.47 -25.46 -24.51
CA LEU A 378 11.63 -26.51 -25.07
C LEU A 378 10.48 -25.93 -25.91
N LEU A 379 9.79 -24.94 -25.38
CA LEU A 379 8.67 -24.28 -26.07
C LEU A 379 9.15 -23.59 -27.35
N GLY A 380 10.36 -22.99 -27.33
CA GLY A 380 10.95 -22.34 -28.51
C GLY A 380 11.32 -23.32 -29.65
N ARG A 381 11.59 -24.58 -29.32
CA ARG A 381 11.86 -25.64 -30.35
C ARG A 381 10.61 -26.04 -31.11
N GLY A 382 9.42 -25.81 -30.53
CA GLY A 382 8.13 -26.12 -31.18
C GLY A 382 7.76 -27.61 -31.28
N GLN A 383 8.77 -28.50 -31.27
CA GLN A 383 8.62 -29.94 -31.23
C GLN A 383 9.29 -30.54 -30.02
N PHE A 384 8.55 -31.09 -29.11
CA PHE A 384 8.97 -31.78 -27.91
C PHE A 384 7.88 -32.78 -27.45
N GLY A 385 8.26 -33.74 -26.64
CA GLY A 385 7.37 -34.74 -26.08
C GLY A 385 7.76 -35.10 -24.64
N PRO A 386 7.06 -36.05 -24.01
CA PRO A 386 7.31 -36.45 -22.63
C PRO A 386 8.77 -36.87 -22.32
N ALA A 387 9.49 -37.40 -23.31
CA ALA A 387 10.90 -37.76 -23.17
C ALA A 387 11.80 -36.55 -22.91
N ASP A 388 11.40 -35.37 -23.42
CA ASP A 388 12.19 -34.13 -23.26
C ASP A 388 11.95 -33.44 -21.91
N TYR A 389 10.91 -33.85 -21.18
CA TYR A 389 10.50 -33.20 -19.93
C TYR A 389 11.58 -33.22 -18.85
N ALA A 390 12.48 -34.22 -18.86
CA ALA A 390 13.61 -34.28 -17.94
C ALA A 390 14.63 -33.12 -18.10
N ALA A 391 14.55 -32.37 -19.22
CA ALA A 391 15.32 -31.14 -19.37
C ALA A 391 14.91 -30.07 -18.37
N VAL A 392 13.65 -30.05 -17.94
CA VAL A 392 13.10 -29.11 -16.96
C VAL A 392 13.47 -29.60 -15.55
N PRO A 393 14.24 -28.84 -14.74
CA PRO A 393 14.67 -29.32 -13.43
C PRO A 393 13.52 -29.73 -12.49
N ALA A 394 12.40 -28.99 -12.49
CA ALA A 394 11.20 -29.33 -11.70
C ALA A 394 10.60 -30.71 -12.04
N LEU A 395 10.87 -31.27 -13.22
CA LEU A 395 10.32 -32.54 -13.68
C LEU A 395 11.29 -33.72 -13.46
N ARG A 396 12.48 -33.47 -12.95
CA ARG A 396 13.48 -34.53 -12.65
C ARG A 396 13.12 -35.24 -11.36
N ARG A 397 12.60 -36.45 -11.47
CA ARG A 397 12.14 -37.24 -10.33
C ARG A 397 13.25 -37.72 -9.41
N VAL A 398 14.50 -37.80 -9.92
CA VAL A 398 15.68 -38.11 -9.10
C VAL A 398 16.01 -36.97 -8.14
N ASP A 399 15.90 -35.71 -8.63
CA ASP A 399 16.20 -34.51 -7.84
C ASP A 399 15.01 -34.08 -6.97
N TYR A 400 13.80 -34.27 -7.50
CA TYR A 400 12.54 -33.86 -6.91
C TYR A 400 11.51 -34.99 -6.95
N PRO A 401 11.64 -36.00 -6.05
CA PRO A 401 10.70 -37.11 -5.98
C PRO A 401 9.30 -36.65 -5.56
N LEU A 402 8.29 -37.38 -6.03
CA LEU A 402 6.92 -37.18 -5.55
C LEU A 402 6.83 -37.73 -4.11
N PRO A 403 5.92 -37.19 -3.29
CA PRO A 403 5.70 -37.66 -1.94
C PRO A 403 5.15 -39.09 -1.95
N SER A 404 5.54 -39.90 -0.97
CA SER A 404 5.00 -41.23 -0.77
C SER A 404 3.54 -41.17 -0.29
N ALA A 405 2.81 -42.27 -0.42
CA ALA A 405 1.43 -42.37 0.12
C ALA A 405 1.40 -42.09 1.63
N GLU A 406 2.45 -42.53 2.38
CA GLU A 406 2.54 -42.28 3.80
C GLU A 406 2.75 -40.78 4.11
N GLN A 407 3.57 -40.07 3.33
CA GLN A 407 3.74 -38.63 3.47
C GLN A 407 2.45 -37.89 3.17
N LEU A 408 1.73 -38.26 2.11
CA LEU A 408 0.43 -37.67 1.78
C LEU A 408 -0.64 -37.92 2.86
N ALA A 409 -0.65 -39.10 3.46
CA ALA A 409 -1.59 -39.44 4.54
C ALA A 409 -1.33 -38.68 5.85
N ARG A 410 -0.11 -38.20 6.07
CA ARG A 410 0.29 -37.41 7.25
C ARG A 410 0.19 -35.91 7.04
N VAL A 411 -0.29 -35.44 5.91
CA VAL A 411 -0.42 -34.02 5.61
C VAL A 411 -1.42 -33.38 6.58
N GLY A 412 -1.00 -32.29 7.19
CA GLY A 412 -1.83 -31.57 8.16
C GLY A 412 -2.89 -30.67 7.50
N TRP A 413 -3.47 -29.82 8.32
CA TRP A 413 -4.52 -28.89 7.91
C TRP A 413 -3.96 -27.78 6.99
N PRO A 414 -4.70 -27.37 5.95
CA PRO A 414 -4.23 -26.36 4.97
C PRO A 414 -4.16 -24.92 5.50
N LYS A 415 -4.58 -24.65 6.73
CA LYS A 415 -4.36 -23.36 7.41
C LYS A 415 -2.89 -23.20 7.73
N GLY A 416 -2.26 -22.29 7.10
CA GLY A 416 -0.82 -22.11 7.10
C GLY A 416 -0.27 -22.46 5.71
N ALA A 417 0.96 -22.19 5.45
CA ALA A 417 1.54 -22.37 4.12
C ALA A 417 1.88 -23.84 3.77
N ASP A 418 1.09 -24.82 4.26
CA ASP A 418 1.35 -26.23 3.91
C ASP A 418 1.04 -26.48 2.44
N ARG A 419 2.11 -26.57 1.66
CA ARG A 419 2.09 -26.77 0.23
C ARG A 419 1.38 -28.09 -0.16
N LEU A 420 1.67 -29.19 0.54
CA LEU A 420 1.10 -30.49 0.20
C LEU A 420 -0.39 -30.55 0.50
N ALA A 421 -0.82 -29.96 1.62
CA ALA A 421 -2.25 -29.87 1.94
C ALA A 421 -3.02 -29.10 0.86
N ARG A 422 -2.50 -27.97 0.44
CA ARG A 422 -3.09 -27.17 -0.68
C ARG A 422 -3.07 -27.94 -1.98
N ALA A 423 -1.99 -28.66 -2.29
CA ALA A 423 -1.89 -29.47 -3.51
C ALA A 423 -2.92 -30.62 -3.52
N ILE A 424 -3.15 -31.30 -2.39
CA ILE A 424 -4.16 -32.33 -2.27
C ILE A 424 -5.56 -31.77 -2.52
N LEU A 425 -5.90 -30.64 -1.91
CA LEU A 425 -7.19 -29.99 -2.13
C LEU A 425 -7.37 -29.54 -3.58
N ALA A 426 -6.33 -29.00 -4.21
CA ALA A 426 -6.36 -28.61 -5.61
C ALA A 426 -6.61 -29.81 -6.54
N VAL A 427 -6.00 -30.97 -6.23
CA VAL A 427 -6.26 -32.22 -6.97
C VAL A 427 -7.72 -32.68 -6.79
N ASN A 428 -8.26 -32.60 -5.58
CA ASN A 428 -9.66 -32.95 -5.34
C ASN A 428 -10.62 -32.07 -6.15
N LEU A 429 -10.36 -30.74 -6.18
CA LEU A 429 -11.12 -29.83 -7.04
C LEU A 429 -10.99 -30.18 -8.52
N HIS A 430 -9.78 -30.52 -8.97
CA HIS A 430 -9.54 -30.93 -10.36
C HIS A 430 -10.30 -32.22 -10.76
N PHE A 431 -10.50 -33.13 -9.84
CA PHE A 431 -11.29 -34.34 -10.03
C PHE A 431 -12.79 -34.16 -9.77
N GLY A 432 -13.26 -32.94 -9.62
CA GLY A 432 -14.68 -32.62 -9.57
C GLY A 432 -15.28 -32.74 -8.15
N ALA A 433 -14.54 -32.30 -7.13
CA ALA A 433 -15.10 -32.18 -5.79
C ALA A 433 -16.38 -31.34 -5.81
N LEU A 434 -17.37 -31.80 -5.07
CA LEU A 434 -18.65 -31.13 -4.92
C LEU A 434 -18.71 -30.38 -3.58
N ASP A 435 -19.46 -29.30 -3.57
CA ASP A 435 -19.76 -28.57 -2.35
C ASP A 435 -20.66 -29.42 -1.43
N PHE A 436 -20.30 -29.51 -0.17
CA PHE A 436 -21.03 -30.33 0.82
C PHE A 436 -22.44 -29.80 1.13
N ALA A 437 -22.63 -28.46 0.96
CA ALA A 437 -23.89 -27.81 1.31
C ALA A 437 -24.98 -27.99 0.24
N ASP A 438 -24.60 -27.99 -1.03
CA ASP A 438 -25.55 -27.97 -2.14
C ASP A 438 -25.29 -29.01 -3.23
N GLY A 439 -24.18 -29.77 -3.17
CA GLY A 439 -23.79 -30.77 -4.13
C GLY A 439 -23.38 -30.27 -5.51
N HIS A 440 -23.17 -28.94 -5.65
CA HIS A 440 -22.72 -28.36 -6.92
C HIS A 440 -21.19 -28.40 -7.06
N THR A 441 -20.72 -28.36 -8.29
CA THR A 441 -19.30 -28.25 -8.59
C THR A 441 -18.75 -26.94 -8.02
N VAL A 442 -17.63 -27.02 -7.33
CA VAL A 442 -16.99 -25.87 -6.70
C VAL A 442 -16.41 -24.91 -7.75
N SER A 443 -16.80 -23.64 -7.69
CA SER A 443 -16.31 -22.54 -8.51
C SER A 443 -15.55 -21.52 -7.66
N TYR A 444 -14.86 -20.58 -8.30
CA TYR A 444 -14.22 -19.46 -7.57
C TYR A 444 -15.20 -18.70 -6.68
N ASP A 445 -16.38 -18.36 -7.19
CA ASP A 445 -17.38 -17.58 -6.45
C ASP A 445 -17.92 -18.34 -5.23
N SER A 446 -18.13 -19.67 -5.38
CA SER A 446 -18.53 -20.52 -4.26
C SER A 446 -17.40 -20.68 -3.23
N LEU A 447 -16.15 -20.86 -3.66
CA LEU A 447 -14.99 -21.00 -2.76
C LEU A 447 -14.76 -19.78 -1.89
N ARG A 448 -14.96 -18.55 -2.41
CA ARG A 448 -14.72 -17.30 -1.69
C ARG A 448 -15.57 -17.14 -0.43
N LEU A 449 -16.71 -17.81 -0.39
CA LEU A 449 -17.68 -17.77 0.70
C LEU A 449 -17.60 -19.00 1.63
N ARG A 450 -16.64 -19.92 1.37
CA ARG A 450 -16.53 -21.19 2.10
C ARG A 450 -15.33 -21.17 3.03
N GLU A 451 -15.54 -21.77 4.20
CA GLU A 451 -14.48 -22.04 5.15
C GLU A 451 -14.12 -23.53 5.13
N TYR A 452 -12.89 -23.84 5.49
CA TYR A 452 -12.48 -25.22 5.75
C TYR A 452 -13.09 -25.69 7.08
N HIS A 453 -13.87 -26.75 7.06
CA HIS A 453 -14.44 -27.36 8.24
C HIS A 453 -13.87 -28.75 8.49
N HIS A 454 -13.70 -29.07 9.77
CA HIS A 454 -13.42 -30.43 10.19
C HIS A 454 -14.67 -31.30 9.93
N VAL A 455 -14.48 -32.48 9.35
CA VAL A 455 -15.55 -33.48 9.24
C VAL A 455 -15.96 -33.93 10.64
N PHE A 456 -14.98 -34.03 11.53
CA PHE A 456 -15.17 -34.29 12.97
C PHE A 456 -14.60 -33.13 13.77
N PRO A 457 -15.42 -32.29 14.43
CA PRO A 457 -14.97 -31.23 15.31
C PRO A 457 -14.04 -31.75 16.42
N ASP A 458 -13.00 -30.97 16.75
CA ASP A 458 -12.02 -31.33 17.78
C ASP A 458 -12.70 -31.66 19.13
N ALA A 459 -13.76 -30.93 19.48
CA ALA A 459 -14.55 -31.21 20.67
C ALA A 459 -15.13 -32.63 20.66
N LEU A 460 -15.65 -33.08 19.51
CA LEU A 460 -16.22 -34.44 19.38
C LEU A 460 -15.13 -35.52 19.46
N LEU A 461 -13.95 -35.26 18.90
CA LEU A 461 -12.81 -36.17 18.95
C LEU A 461 -12.30 -36.28 20.39
N GLN A 462 -12.23 -35.17 21.15
CA GLN A 462 -11.82 -35.15 22.54
C GLN A 462 -12.83 -35.90 23.45
N GLU A 463 -14.14 -35.73 23.22
CA GLU A 463 -15.19 -36.51 23.90
C GLU A 463 -15.07 -38.02 23.61
N GLY A 464 -14.63 -38.37 22.41
CA GLY A 464 -14.34 -39.74 21.98
C GLY A 464 -13.00 -40.30 22.49
N GLY A 465 -12.22 -39.52 23.24
CA GLY A 465 -10.90 -39.94 23.77
C GLY A 465 -9.79 -39.95 22.69
N ILE A 466 -10.00 -39.32 21.54
CA ILE A 466 -9.02 -39.21 20.48
C ILE A 466 -8.27 -37.87 20.68
N SER A 467 -6.98 -37.95 21.05
CA SER A 467 -6.11 -36.78 21.12
C SER A 467 -5.49 -36.51 19.75
N ASN A 468 -5.34 -35.23 19.42
CA ASN A 468 -4.59 -34.78 18.23
C ASN A 468 -3.13 -35.17 18.29
#